data_e834ed5d50feb16fd42405e9c1c6f44c
#
_entry.id   e834ed5d50feb16fd42405e9c1c6f44c
#
_cell.length_a   1.000
_cell.length_b   1.000
_cell.length_c   1.000
_cell.angle_alpha   90.00
_cell.angle_beta   90.00
_cell.angle_gamma   90.00
#
_symmetry.space_group_name_H-M   'P 1'
#
loop_
_entity.id
_entity.type
_entity.pdbx_description
1 polymer ?
#
loop_
_entity_poly.entity_id
_entity_poly.type
_entity_poly.pdbx_seq_one_letter_code
_entity_poly.pdbx_strand_id
1 'polypeptide(L)'
;MAGAILLLTFNRRLLLIPHMSRNDRTELLQGTLDLLVLKTLATLGPLHGFGIARRIEQVSGDAVLLNQGTIYPALVRLEDQGWIASEWGISENNRRARFYALTATGRKQLREEVANWQRVAAMVNAVLATD
;
A
#
# COMPACT_ATOMS: atom_id res chain seq x y z
N MET A 1 -22.66 -4.50 20.41
CA MET A 1 -21.72 -4.44 19.91
C MET A 1 -21.37 -4.71 19.14
N ALA A 2 -22.11 -4.83 19.50
CA ALA A 2 -21.24 -4.94 18.85
C ALA A 2 -20.83 -5.19 18.28
N GLY A 3 -21.59 -5.58 18.74
CA GLY A 3 -20.61 -5.57 18.08
C GLY A 3 -20.26 -6.08 17.88
N ALA A 4 -20.82 -6.15 18.26
CA ALA A 4 -19.90 -6.50 18.05
C ALA A 4 -19.48 -6.89 17.66
N ILE A 5 -20.11 -6.94 17.97
CA ILE A 5 -19.24 -7.15 17.51
C ILE A 5 -18.73 -7.27 17.33
N LEU A 6 -19.35 -7.22 17.84
CA LEU A 6 -18.41 -7.34 17.47
C LEU A 6 -17.76 -7.53 17.52
N LEU A 7 -18.28 -7.55 18.15
CA LEU A 7 -17.29 -7.73 18.00
C LEU A 7 -16.62 -7.83 17.89
N LEU A 8 -17.18 -7.90 18.42
CA LEU A 8 -16.26 -8.00 18.10
C LEU A 8 -15.63 -7.91 17.89
N THR A 9 -16.15 -7.98 18.42
CA THR A 9 -15.30 -7.92 18.01
C THR A 9 -14.60 -7.82 17.59
N PHE A 10 -14.54 -7.88 18.00
CA PHE A 10 -13.72 -7.71 17.40
C PHE A 10 -13.00 -7.89 17.30
N ASN A 11 -13.33 -7.71 17.62
CA ASN A 11 -12.36 -7.81 17.27
C ASN A 11 -11.77 -8.13 17.11
N ARG A 12 -12.13 -8.47 17.49
CA ARG A 12 -11.39 -8.65 17.12
C ARG A 12 -10.64 -8.88 16.58
N ARG A 13 -10.97 -8.98 16.82
CA ARG A 13 -10.18 -9.12 16.17
C ARG A 13 -9.84 -9.77 15.56
N LEU A 14 -10.17 -10.05 15.80
CA LEU A 14 -9.84 -10.63 15.04
C LEU A 14 -10.01 -11.52 14.76
N LEU A 15 -10.35 -11.82 15.25
CA LEU A 15 -10.50 -12.44 14.80
C LEU A 15 -10.80 -12.94 14.35
N LEU A 16 -11.12 -12.98 14.54
CA LEU A 16 -11.34 -13.10 13.81
C LEU A 16 -11.47 -12.67 13.27
N ILE A 17 -11.14 -12.58 13.52
CA ILE A 17 -11.26 -11.67 12.75
C ILE A 17 -12.22 -11.54 12.00
N PRO A 18 -12.87 -10.81 12.15
CA PRO A 18 -13.90 -10.89 11.25
C PRO A 18 -13.38 -10.88 9.87
N HIS A 19 -14.05 -11.62 9.08
CA HIS A 19 -13.52 -11.85 7.77
C HIS A 19 -14.06 -10.82 6.81
N MET A 20 -13.21 -9.86 6.48
CA MET A 20 -13.45 -9.06 5.30
C MET A 20 -13.29 -9.96 4.10
N SER A 21 -14.14 -9.82 3.12
CA SER A 21 -13.98 -10.56 1.88
C SER A 21 -12.69 -10.08 1.20
N ARG A 22 -12.17 -10.93 0.33
CA ARG A 22 -10.96 -10.58 -0.41
C ARG A 22 -11.17 -9.32 -1.27
N ASN A 23 -12.35 -9.17 -1.88
CA ASN A 23 -12.66 -8.02 -2.71
C ASN A 23 -12.72 -6.74 -1.89
N ASP A 24 -13.35 -6.79 -0.73
CA ASP A 24 -13.46 -5.62 0.15
C ASP A 24 -12.08 -5.15 0.59
N ARG A 25 -11.21 -6.10 0.94
CA ARG A 25 -9.86 -5.79 1.36
C ARG A 25 -9.06 -5.17 0.22
N THR A 26 -9.19 -5.71 -1.00
CA THR A 26 -8.48 -5.20 -2.16
C THR A 26 -8.91 -3.77 -2.47
N GLU A 27 -10.20 -3.49 -2.48
CA GLU A 27 -10.69 -2.14 -2.74
C GLU A 27 -10.22 -1.16 -1.69
N LEU A 28 -10.31 -1.55 -0.43
CA LEU A 28 -9.90 -0.71 0.68
C LEU A 28 -8.43 -0.33 0.58
N LEU A 29 -7.59 -1.27 0.17
CA LEU A 29 -6.15 -1.07 0.14
C LEU A 29 -5.62 -0.48 -1.16
N GLN A 30 -6.42 -0.45 -2.22
CA GLN A 30 -5.86 -0.10 -3.54
C GLN A 30 -5.24 1.30 -3.56
N GLY A 31 -6.00 2.32 -3.19
CA GLY A 31 -5.46 3.68 -3.15
C GLY A 31 -4.35 3.84 -2.13
N THR A 32 -4.51 3.19 -0.98
CA THR A 32 -3.50 3.19 0.06
C THR A 32 -2.23 2.49 -0.42
N LEU A 33 -2.38 1.36 -1.11
CA LEU A 33 -1.23 0.63 -1.62
C LEU A 33 -0.43 1.48 -2.61
N ASP A 34 -1.10 2.20 -3.49
CA ASP A 34 -0.41 3.07 -4.45
C ASP A 34 0.43 4.12 -3.72
N LEU A 35 -0.12 4.74 -2.68
CA LEU A 35 0.61 5.68 -1.85
C LEU A 35 1.83 5.03 -1.20
N LEU A 36 1.68 3.82 -0.66
CA LEU A 36 2.77 3.11 -0.01
C LEU A 36 3.89 2.76 -1.00
N VAL A 37 3.53 2.35 -2.21
CA VAL A 37 4.53 2.04 -3.24
C VAL A 37 5.31 3.29 -3.63
N LEU A 38 4.61 4.39 -3.90
CA LEU A 38 5.26 5.65 -4.28
C LEU A 38 6.20 6.12 -3.17
N LYS A 39 5.77 6.06 -1.93
CA LYS A 39 6.60 6.48 -0.80
C LYS A 39 7.83 5.59 -0.63
N THR A 40 7.66 4.29 -0.80
CA THR A 40 8.76 3.34 -0.68
C THR A 40 9.84 3.65 -1.73
N LEU A 41 9.43 3.90 -2.96
CA LEU A 41 10.39 4.21 -4.02
C LEU A 41 11.03 5.57 -3.83
N ALA A 42 10.31 6.54 -3.28
CA ALA A 42 10.89 7.84 -2.97
C ALA A 42 11.98 7.74 -1.89
N THR A 43 11.80 6.83 -0.95
CA THR A 43 12.70 6.68 0.18
C THR A 43 13.93 5.84 -0.15
N LEU A 44 13.72 4.71 -0.83
CA LEU A 44 14.80 3.73 -1.03
C LEU A 44 15.41 3.78 -2.43
N GLY A 45 14.76 4.45 -3.38
CA GLY A 45 15.21 4.43 -4.77
C GLY A 45 14.76 3.18 -5.49
N PRO A 46 15.43 2.80 -6.58
CA PRO A 46 14.95 1.68 -7.40
C PRO A 46 14.89 0.36 -6.63
N LEU A 47 13.79 -0.35 -6.80
CA LEU A 47 13.54 -1.65 -6.19
C LEU A 47 12.72 -2.51 -7.14
N HIS A 48 12.93 -3.83 -7.10
CA HIS A 48 12.04 -4.76 -7.78
C HIS A 48 10.78 -4.97 -6.94
N GLY A 49 9.76 -5.56 -7.56
CA GLY A 49 8.43 -5.69 -6.93
C GLY A 49 8.48 -6.41 -5.59
N PHE A 50 9.25 -7.50 -5.50
CA PHE A 50 9.39 -8.23 -4.24
C PHE A 50 9.99 -7.34 -3.16
N GLY A 51 11.00 -6.55 -3.50
CA GLY A 51 11.63 -5.64 -2.55
C GLY A 51 10.69 -4.56 -2.06
N ILE A 52 9.85 -4.04 -2.94
CA ILE A 52 8.84 -3.04 -2.56
C ILE A 52 7.85 -3.65 -1.57
N ALA A 53 7.30 -4.81 -1.90
CA ALA A 53 6.33 -5.49 -1.04
C ALA A 53 6.94 -5.81 0.33
N ARG A 54 8.15 -6.33 0.30
CA ARG A 54 8.86 -6.70 1.54
C ARG A 54 9.08 -5.51 2.44
N ARG A 55 9.47 -4.39 1.86
CA ARG A 55 9.71 -3.18 2.66
C ARG A 55 8.43 -2.66 3.31
N ILE A 56 7.32 -2.67 2.57
CA ILE A 56 6.04 -2.24 3.10
C ILE A 56 5.62 -3.15 4.26
N GLU A 57 5.80 -4.47 4.10
CA GLU A 57 5.50 -5.43 5.15
C GLU A 57 6.34 -5.16 6.40
N GLN A 58 7.63 -4.92 6.21
CA GLN A 58 8.54 -4.67 7.33
C GLN A 58 8.18 -3.40 8.08
N VAL A 59 7.94 -2.31 7.36
CA VAL A 59 7.65 -1.03 7.99
C VAL A 59 6.31 -1.06 8.71
N SER A 60 5.35 -1.78 8.16
CA SER A 60 4.03 -1.87 8.76
C SER A 60 3.95 -2.88 9.92
N GLY A 61 5.03 -3.60 10.21
CA GLY A 61 5.01 -4.65 11.23
C GLY A 61 4.09 -5.78 10.83
N ASP A 62 4.08 -6.11 9.53
CA ASP A 62 3.24 -7.15 8.94
C ASP A 62 1.73 -6.86 9.03
N ALA A 63 1.37 -5.60 9.29
CA ALA A 63 -0.04 -5.19 9.25
C ALA A 63 -0.62 -5.33 7.84
N VAL A 64 0.25 -5.16 6.82
CA VAL A 64 -0.14 -5.33 5.43
C VAL A 64 0.74 -6.43 4.84
N LEU A 65 0.14 -7.51 4.38
CA LEU A 65 0.85 -8.60 3.72
C LEU A 65 0.54 -8.54 2.23
N LEU A 66 1.59 -8.46 1.42
CA LEU A 66 1.44 -8.25 -0.01
C LEU A 66 2.01 -9.44 -0.78
N ASN A 67 1.23 -9.95 -1.71
CA ASN A 67 1.70 -11.00 -2.60
C ASN A 67 1.78 -10.46 -4.03
N GLN A 68 2.26 -11.28 -4.95
CA GLN A 68 2.44 -10.89 -6.34
C GLN A 68 1.12 -10.50 -7.01
N GLY A 69 0.02 -11.14 -6.62
CA GLY A 69 -1.30 -10.83 -7.16
C GLY A 69 -1.80 -9.45 -6.74
N THR A 70 -1.22 -8.87 -5.72
CA THR A 70 -1.58 -7.54 -5.23
C THR A 70 -0.60 -6.47 -5.72
N ILE A 71 0.70 -6.76 -5.63
CA ILE A 71 1.72 -5.75 -5.92
C ILE A 71 1.88 -5.49 -7.42
N TYR A 72 1.87 -6.51 -8.26
CA TYR A 72 2.11 -6.31 -9.68
C TYR A 72 1.03 -5.52 -10.40
N PRO A 73 -0.27 -5.74 -10.13
CA PRO A 73 -1.29 -4.85 -10.72
C PRO A 73 -1.11 -3.39 -10.32
N ALA A 74 -0.67 -3.14 -9.09
CA ALA A 74 -0.41 -1.77 -8.64
C ALA A 74 0.74 -1.17 -9.44
N LEU A 75 1.81 -1.93 -9.64
CA LEU A 75 2.97 -1.46 -10.41
C LEU A 75 2.58 -1.15 -11.86
N VAL A 76 1.74 -1.98 -12.46
CA VAL A 76 1.26 -1.74 -13.82
C VAL A 76 0.48 -0.43 -13.89
N ARG A 77 -0.44 -0.21 -12.93
CA ARG A 77 -1.24 1.03 -12.91
C ARG A 77 -0.35 2.25 -12.77
N LEU A 78 0.61 2.19 -11.85
CA LEU A 78 1.48 3.34 -11.58
C LEU A 78 2.40 3.63 -12.75
N GLU A 79 2.89 2.60 -13.42
CA GLU A 79 3.72 2.77 -14.60
C GLU A 79 2.91 3.34 -15.76
N ASP A 80 1.67 2.87 -15.94
CA ASP A 80 0.78 3.38 -16.98
C ASP A 80 0.47 4.85 -16.76
N GLN A 81 0.44 5.30 -15.52
CA GLN A 81 0.24 6.72 -15.20
C GLN A 81 1.51 7.55 -15.40
N GLY A 82 2.64 6.90 -15.62
CA GLY A 82 3.90 7.62 -15.75
C GLY A 82 4.50 8.05 -14.43
N TRP A 83 4.02 7.53 -13.33
CA TRP A 83 4.50 7.92 -11.99
C TRP A 83 5.71 7.10 -11.57
N ILE A 84 5.87 5.92 -12.14
CA ILE A 84 7.07 5.10 -11.96
C ILE A 84 7.52 4.62 -13.34
N ALA A 85 8.80 4.27 -13.45
CA ALA A 85 9.39 3.71 -14.66
C ALA A 85 10.18 2.48 -14.25
N SER A 86 10.38 1.57 -15.19
CA SER A 86 11.05 0.33 -14.87
C SER A 86 12.11 -0.03 -15.90
N GLU A 87 13.09 -0.81 -15.48
CA GLU A 87 14.08 -1.39 -16.36
C GLU A 87 14.57 -2.71 -15.77
N TRP A 88 15.09 -3.55 -16.64
CA TRP A 88 15.61 -4.85 -16.23
C TRP A 88 16.96 -4.69 -15.55
N GLY A 89 17.18 -5.49 -14.52
CA GLY A 89 18.44 -5.54 -13.79
C GLY A 89 18.63 -6.90 -13.16
N ILE A 90 19.66 -7.00 -12.33
CA ILE A 90 19.98 -8.24 -11.62
C ILE A 90 19.77 -8.01 -10.14
N SER A 91 18.93 -8.85 -9.52
CA SER A 91 18.68 -8.75 -8.08
C SER A 91 19.84 -9.31 -7.27
N GLU A 92 19.81 -9.09 -5.97
CA GLU A 92 20.82 -9.61 -5.06
C GLU A 92 20.87 -11.14 -5.04
N ASN A 93 19.80 -11.80 -5.47
CA ASN A 93 19.77 -13.26 -5.62
C ASN A 93 20.28 -13.71 -6.98
N ASN A 94 20.94 -12.82 -7.70
CA ASN A 94 21.49 -13.09 -9.02
C ASN A 94 20.43 -13.53 -10.02
N ARG A 95 19.23 -12.95 -9.90
CA ARG A 95 18.11 -13.23 -10.80
C ARG A 95 17.75 -11.98 -11.57
N ARG A 96 17.34 -12.17 -12.80
CA ARG A 96 16.85 -11.08 -13.62
C ARG A 96 15.53 -10.57 -13.04
N ALA A 97 15.43 -9.27 -12.84
CA ALA A 97 14.25 -8.66 -12.26
C ALA A 97 14.01 -7.27 -12.82
N ARG A 98 12.76 -6.84 -12.80
CA ARG A 98 12.38 -5.51 -13.24
C ARG A 98 12.47 -4.59 -12.04
N PHE A 99 13.26 -3.52 -12.17
CA PHE A 99 13.44 -2.54 -11.10
C PHE A 99 12.64 -1.31 -11.42
N TYR A 100 11.92 -0.81 -10.43
CA TYR A 100 11.02 0.33 -10.55
C TYR A 100 11.60 1.53 -9.82
N ALA A 101 11.46 2.71 -10.42
CA ALA A 101 11.94 3.95 -9.85
C ALA A 101 10.88 5.03 -9.99
N LEU A 102 10.83 5.93 -9.03
CA LEU A 102 9.90 7.04 -9.05
C LEU A 102 10.34 8.05 -10.11
N THR A 103 9.38 8.53 -10.90
CA THR A 103 9.65 9.58 -11.89
C THR A 103 9.44 10.95 -11.25
N ALA A 104 9.82 12.02 -11.97
CA ALA A 104 9.55 13.38 -11.52
C ALA A 104 8.04 13.60 -11.35
N THR A 105 7.24 13.11 -12.30
CA THR A 105 5.78 13.17 -12.20
C THR A 105 5.28 12.39 -11.00
N GLY A 106 5.89 11.24 -10.73
CA GLY A 106 5.55 10.43 -9.55
C GLY A 106 5.86 11.13 -8.25
N ARG A 107 6.95 11.91 -8.18
CA ARG A 107 7.26 12.68 -6.98
C ARG A 107 6.18 13.72 -6.70
N LYS A 108 5.72 14.38 -7.76
CA LYS A 108 4.63 15.35 -7.63
C LYS A 108 3.36 14.66 -7.16
N GLN A 109 3.05 13.53 -7.78
CA GLN A 109 1.86 12.76 -7.41
C GLN A 109 1.94 12.30 -5.95
N LEU A 110 3.10 11.87 -5.50
CA LEU A 110 3.28 11.45 -4.11
C LEU A 110 2.94 12.59 -3.15
N ARG A 111 3.39 13.81 -3.43
CA ARG A 111 3.07 14.95 -2.57
C ARG A 111 1.56 15.18 -2.49
N GLU A 112 0.87 15.04 -3.61
CA GLU A 112 -0.58 15.22 -3.65
C GLU A 112 -1.29 14.11 -2.89
N GLU A 113 -0.81 12.86 -3.03
CA GLU A 113 -1.39 11.72 -2.34
C GLU A 113 -1.22 11.84 -0.82
N VAL A 114 -0.04 12.27 -0.38
CA VAL A 114 0.23 12.47 1.04
C VAL A 114 -0.70 13.54 1.61
N ALA A 115 -0.83 14.67 0.91
CA ALA A 115 -1.70 15.75 1.36
C ALA A 115 -3.16 15.28 1.44
N ASN A 116 -3.60 14.53 0.44
CA ASN A 116 -4.96 14.01 0.43
C ASN A 116 -5.19 13.04 1.58
N TRP A 117 -4.24 12.15 1.82
CA TRP A 117 -4.35 11.21 2.93
C TRP A 117 -4.47 11.93 4.26
N GLN A 118 -3.65 12.96 4.47
CA GLN A 118 -3.70 13.73 5.71
C GLN A 118 -5.05 14.41 5.91
N ARG A 119 -5.65 14.95 4.83
CA ARG A 119 -6.99 15.55 4.91
C ARG A 119 -8.05 14.51 5.23
N VAL A 120 -8.00 13.36 4.57
CA VAL A 120 -8.97 12.29 4.81
C VAL A 120 -8.87 11.78 6.24
N ALA A 121 -7.63 11.55 6.70
CA ALA A 121 -7.41 11.07 8.07
C ALA A 121 -7.95 12.07 9.09
N ALA A 122 -7.74 13.35 8.87
CA ALA A 122 -8.24 14.39 9.77
C ALA A 122 -9.77 14.40 9.81
N MET A 123 -10.41 14.28 8.64
CA MET A 123 -11.87 14.23 8.57
C MET A 123 -12.44 13.01 9.29
N VAL A 124 -11.85 11.85 9.04
CA VAL A 124 -12.31 10.62 9.68
C VAL A 124 -12.16 10.74 11.20
N ASN A 125 -11.00 11.19 11.65
CA ASN A 125 -10.77 11.36 13.09
C ASN A 125 -11.74 12.34 13.71
N ALA A 126 -12.05 13.43 13.02
CA ALA A 126 -13.00 14.42 13.52
C ALA A 126 -14.39 13.81 13.70
N VAL A 127 -14.85 13.04 12.72
CA VAL A 127 -16.14 12.38 12.81
C VAL A 127 -16.15 11.34 13.93
N LEU A 128 -15.08 10.55 14.03
CA LEU A 128 -14.99 9.51 15.07
C LEU A 128 -14.92 10.11 16.48
N ALA A 129 -14.49 11.36 16.60
CA ALA A 129 -14.40 12.03 17.92
C ALA A 129 -15.74 12.58 18.39
N THR A 130 -16.77 12.59 17.56
CA THR A 130 -18.09 13.08 17.97
C THR A 130 -18.85 12.01 18.73
N ASP A 131 -19.79 12.43 19.59
CA ASP A 131 -20.64 11.52 20.36
C ASP A 131 -21.87 11.10 19.58
#